data_7d5b1b76a5aacb980f2d1195d18d714e
#
_entry.id   7d5b1b76a5aacb980f2d1195d18d714e
#
_cell.length_a   1.000
_cell.length_b   1.000
_cell.length_c   1.000
_cell.angle_alpha   90.00
_cell.angle_beta   90.00
_cell.angle_gamma   90.00
#
_symmetry.space_group_name_H-M   'P 1'
#
loop_
_entity.id
_entity.type
_entity.pdbx_description
1 polymer ?
#
loop_
_entity_poly.entity_id
_entity_poly.type
_entity_poly.pdbx_seq_one_letter_code
_entity_poly.pdbx_strand_id
1 'polypeptide(L)'
;MRSHTAKLVMQIRERMDFVNITRDVEAELANSGIREGLCLVNAMHITASVFINDDESGLHHDYKRWLEELAPFDPSPERYHHNRTGEDNADAHHKRQIMGREVVVAITDGKLDFGPWEQIFYGEFDGGRPKRVLVKVIGE
;
A
#
# COMPACT_ATOMS: atom_id res chain seq x y z
N MET A 1 3.97 -24.33 12.90
CA MET A 1 3.72 -23.06 12.20
C MET A 1 2.30 -22.60 12.46
N ARG A 2 2.12 -21.31 12.72
CA ARG A 2 0.82 -20.69 12.89
C ARG A 2 0.62 -19.65 11.81
N SER A 3 -0.63 -19.24 11.59
CA SER A 3 -0.94 -18.15 10.67
C SER A 3 -2.09 -17.30 11.23
N HIS A 4 -2.09 -16.04 10.84
CA HIS A 4 -3.13 -15.09 11.19
C HIS A 4 -3.40 -14.23 9.95
N THR A 5 -4.68 -14.01 9.65
CA THR A 5 -5.09 -13.22 8.50
C THR A 5 -6.05 -12.12 8.95
N ALA A 6 -5.77 -10.90 8.51
CA ALA A 6 -6.66 -9.77 8.71
C ALA A 6 -6.78 -8.98 7.41
N LYS A 7 -7.87 -8.23 7.28
CA LYS A 7 -8.10 -7.34 6.14
C LYS A 7 -8.47 -5.97 6.66
N LEU A 8 -7.61 -4.99 6.36
CA LEU A 8 -7.90 -3.60 6.66
C LEU A 8 -8.74 -3.01 5.53
N VAL A 9 -9.73 -2.18 5.88
CA VAL A 9 -10.54 -1.48 4.88
C VAL A 9 -10.05 -0.04 4.80
N MET A 10 -9.68 0.37 3.59
CA MET A 10 -9.18 1.71 3.32
C MET A 10 -10.23 2.48 2.52
N GLN A 11 -10.63 3.64 3.04
CA GLN A 11 -11.61 4.52 2.39
C GLN A 11 -10.98 5.90 2.28
N ILE A 12 -10.40 6.21 1.12
CA ILE A 12 -9.67 7.45 0.87
C ILE A 12 -10.50 8.32 -0.08
N ARG A 13 -10.76 9.57 0.31
CA ARG A 13 -11.55 10.50 -0.49
C ARG A 13 -10.76 11.07 -1.66
N GLU A 14 -9.51 11.41 -1.40
CA GLU A 14 -8.61 12.01 -2.39
C GLU A 14 -8.29 10.99 -3.47
N ARG A 15 -8.10 11.48 -4.70
CA ARG A 15 -7.72 10.60 -5.80
C ARG A 15 -6.39 9.90 -5.50
N MET A 16 -5.41 10.65 -4.98
CA MET A 16 -4.12 10.09 -4.58
C MET A 16 -3.75 10.55 -3.18
N ASP A 17 -3.42 9.60 -2.32
CA ASP A 17 -2.90 9.89 -0.98
C ASP A 17 -2.13 8.69 -0.43
N PHE A 18 -1.32 8.95 0.59
CA PHE A 18 -0.56 7.93 1.31
C PHE A 18 -0.99 7.92 2.77
N VAL A 19 -1.23 6.74 3.30
CA VAL A 19 -1.66 6.56 4.70
C VAL A 19 -0.68 5.63 5.41
N ASN A 20 -0.13 6.06 6.52
CA ASN A 20 0.73 5.23 7.36
C ASN A 20 -0.14 4.18 8.07
N ILE A 21 0.07 2.91 7.77
CA ILE A 21 -0.69 1.79 8.35
C ILE A 21 0.17 0.95 9.30
N THR A 22 1.34 1.42 9.67
CA THR A 22 2.26 0.66 10.52
C THR A 22 1.59 0.19 11.82
N ARG A 23 0.86 1.08 12.50
CA ARG A 23 0.19 0.74 13.76
C ARG A 23 -0.92 -0.30 13.59
N ASP A 24 -1.65 -0.24 12.48
CA ASP A 24 -2.68 -1.24 12.19
C ASP A 24 -2.05 -2.61 11.97
N VAL A 25 -0.92 -2.66 11.27
CA VAL A 25 -0.18 -3.91 11.05
C VAL A 25 0.41 -4.43 12.36
N GLU A 26 0.99 -3.56 13.18
CA GLU A 26 1.50 -3.93 14.51
C GLU A 26 0.41 -4.52 15.39
N ALA A 27 -0.80 -3.97 15.34
CA ALA A 27 -1.94 -4.48 16.09
C ALA A 27 -2.31 -5.90 15.63
N GLU A 28 -2.28 -6.18 14.34
CA GLU A 28 -2.56 -7.51 13.82
C GLU A 28 -1.45 -8.50 14.16
N LEU A 29 -0.20 -8.05 14.17
CA LEU A 29 0.90 -8.88 14.65
C LEU A 29 0.69 -9.27 16.12
N ALA A 30 0.32 -8.30 16.96
CA ALA A 30 0.03 -8.57 18.38
C ALA A 30 -1.13 -9.56 18.52
N ASN A 31 -2.19 -9.40 17.73
CA ASN A 31 -3.33 -10.31 17.74
C ASN A 31 -2.94 -11.74 17.34
N SER A 32 -1.94 -11.89 16.48
CA SER A 32 -1.48 -13.19 16.02
C SER A 32 -0.74 -13.99 17.11
N GLY A 33 -0.11 -13.31 18.05
CA GLY A 33 0.75 -13.91 19.05
C GLY A 33 2.05 -14.51 18.48
N ILE A 34 2.33 -14.32 17.21
CA ILE A 34 3.54 -14.85 16.54
C ILE A 34 4.73 -13.97 16.91
N ARG A 35 5.83 -14.60 17.27
CA ARG A 35 7.04 -13.90 17.72
C ARG A 35 8.21 -14.00 16.75
N GLU A 36 8.22 -15.01 15.91
CA GLU A 36 9.26 -15.21 14.89
C GLU A 36 8.61 -15.66 13.60
N GLY A 37 8.88 -14.95 12.51
CA GLY A 37 8.28 -15.27 11.22
C GLY A 37 8.31 -14.14 10.23
N LEU A 38 7.28 -14.09 9.39
CA LEU A 38 7.13 -13.10 8.34
C LEU A 38 5.74 -12.47 8.37
N CYS A 39 5.68 -11.20 8.07
CA CYS A 39 4.44 -10.45 7.92
C CYS A 39 4.34 -9.95 6.47
N LEU A 40 3.36 -10.46 5.74
CA LEU A 40 3.01 -9.97 4.40
C LEU A 40 1.92 -8.91 4.53
N VAL A 41 2.10 -7.78 3.87
CA VAL A 41 1.08 -6.73 3.79
C VAL A 41 0.91 -6.38 2.33
N ASN A 42 -0.29 -6.61 1.77
CA ASN A 42 -0.50 -6.33 0.36
C ASN A 42 -1.82 -5.63 0.06
N ALA A 43 -1.76 -4.72 -0.92
CA ALA A 43 -2.96 -4.09 -1.47
C ALA A 43 -3.71 -5.09 -2.34
N MET A 44 -5.02 -5.20 -2.11
CA MET A 44 -5.89 -6.14 -2.83
C MET A 44 -6.64 -5.49 -3.98
N HIS A 45 -6.19 -4.31 -4.41
CA HIS A 45 -6.81 -3.60 -5.52
C HIS A 45 -5.74 -3.13 -6.51
N ILE A 46 -6.06 -3.22 -7.78
CA ILE A 46 -5.12 -2.97 -8.89
C ILE A 46 -4.78 -1.49 -9.08
N THR A 47 -5.38 -0.58 -8.31
CA THR A 47 -5.08 0.85 -8.33
C THR A 47 -4.58 1.35 -6.97
N ALA A 48 -4.14 0.44 -6.12
CA ALA A 48 -3.59 0.76 -4.80
C ALA A 48 -2.27 0.02 -4.58
N SER A 49 -1.50 0.45 -3.59
CA SER A 49 -0.16 -0.06 -3.33
C SER A 49 0.08 -0.18 -1.82
N VAL A 50 1.04 -1.02 -1.45
CA VAL A 50 1.65 -1.01 -0.12
C VAL A 50 3.15 -0.88 -0.32
N PHE A 51 3.78 0.05 0.38
CA PHE A 51 5.22 0.27 0.27
C PHE A 51 5.79 0.68 1.63
N ILE A 52 7.11 0.62 1.75
CA ILE A 52 7.83 1.00 2.97
C ILE A 52 8.79 2.13 2.66
N ASN A 53 8.69 3.21 3.41
CA ASN A 53 9.66 4.29 3.39
C ASN A 53 9.47 5.18 4.61
N ASP A 54 10.17 6.31 4.67
CA ASP A 54 10.10 7.27 5.76
C ASP A 54 8.75 8.02 5.76
N ASP A 55 8.26 8.33 6.94
CA ASP A 55 7.06 9.15 7.12
C ASP A 55 7.46 10.61 7.28
N GLU A 56 7.66 11.29 6.15
CA GLU A 56 8.08 12.70 6.11
C GLU A 56 7.28 13.41 5.02
N SER A 57 6.68 14.54 5.36
CA SER A 57 5.70 15.21 4.49
C SER A 57 6.31 15.72 3.17
N GLY A 58 7.55 16.20 3.20
CA GLY A 58 8.24 16.66 1.99
C GLY A 58 8.51 15.52 1.02
N LEU A 59 8.88 14.35 1.55
CA LEU A 59 9.11 13.16 0.76
C LEU A 59 7.79 12.68 0.11
N HIS A 60 6.69 12.70 0.86
CA HIS A 60 5.37 12.32 0.32
C HIS A 60 4.93 13.28 -0.79
N HIS A 61 5.17 14.58 -0.61
CA HIS A 61 4.91 15.58 -1.64
C HIS A 61 5.72 15.27 -2.90
N ASP A 62 7.00 14.95 -2.74
CA ASP A 62 7.89 14.63 -3.86
C ASP A 62 7.47 13.36 -4.59
N TYR A 63 7.04 12.33 -3.86
CA TYR A 63 6.51 11.11 -4.47
C TYR A 63 5.27 11.38 -5.32
N LYS A 64 4.35 12.20 -4.81
CA LYS A 64 3.13 12.55 -5.55
C LYS A 64 3.46 13.27 -6.84
N ARG A 65 4.38 14.23 -6.79
CA ARG A 65 4.83 14.96 -7.98
C ARG A 65 5.52 14.04 -8.98
N TRP A 66 6.44 13.21 -8.49
CA TRP A 66 7.16 12.24 -9.32
C TRP A 66 6.22 11.28 -10.04
N LEU A 67 5.23 10.76 -9.32
CA LEU A 67 4.23 9.85 -9.90
C LEU A 67 3.40 10.54 -10.98
N GLU A 68 3.03 11.80 -10.77
CA GLU A 68 2.31 12.58 -11.78
C GLU A 68 3.18 12.91 -13.01
N GLU A 69 4.48 13.06 -12.83
CA GLU A 69 5.41 13.22 -13.95
C GLU A 69 5.55 11.94 -14.77
N LEU A 70 5.62 10.78 -14.10
CA LEU A 70 5.78 9.48 -14.76
C LEU A 70 4.49 9.02 -15.45
N ALA A 71 3.37 9.17 -14.78
CA ALA A 71 2.07 8.69 -15.24
C ALA A 71 1.00 9.72 -14.87
N PRO A 72 0.92 10.85 -15.59
CA PRO A 72 -0.01 11.91 -15.23
C PRO A 72 -1.46 11.46 -15.35
N PHE A 73 -2.32 11.98 -14.48
CA PHE A 73 -3.75 11.77 -14.60
C PHE A 73 -4.22 12.38 -15.92
N ASP A 74 -4.83 11.55 -16.74
CA ASP A 74 -5.42 11.98 -18.02
C ASP A 74 -6.57 11.01 -18.31
N PRO A 75 -7.83 11.49 -18.23
CA PRO A 75 -8.98 10.60 -18.44
C PRO A 75 -9.21 10.29 -19.92
N SER A 76 -8.45 10.89 -20.84
CA SER A 76 -8.68 10.71 -22.27
C SER A 76 -8.22 9.34 -22.77
N PRO A 77 -8.89 8.80 -23.80
CA PRO A 77 -8.47 7.55 -24.43
C PRO A 77 -7.30 7.71 -25.39
N GLU A 78 -6.92 8.95 -25.70
CA GLU A 78 -5.79 9.22 -26.60
C GLU A 78 -4.46 8.91 -25.93
N ARG A 79 -4.29 9.34 -24.67
CA ARG A 79 -3.05 9.09 -23.94
C ARG A 79 -2.94 7.63 -23.47
N TYR A 80 -4.04 7.12 -22.90
CA TYR A 80 -4.05 5.77 -22.32
C TYR A 80 -5.10 4.91 -23.01
N HIS A 81 -4.68 3.84 -23.67
CA HIS A 81 -5.59 2.92 -24.32
C HIS A 81 -6.57 2.26 -23.36
N HIS A 82 -6.18 2.06 -22.10
CA HIS A 82 -7.06 1.50 -21.07
C HIS A 82 -8.34 2.33 -20.92
N ASN A 83 -8.25 3.65 -21.07
CA ASN A 83 -9.42 4.53 -20.92
C ASN A 83 -10.44 4.37 -22.06
N ARG A 84 -10.11 3.62 -23.13
CA ARG A 84 -11.05 3.26 -24.19
C ARG A 84 -12.14 2.31 -23.70
N THR A 85 -11.95 1.68 -22.52
CA THR A 85 -12.95 0.81 -21.89
C THR A 85 -14.06 1.58 -21.19
N GLY A 86 -14.01 2.91 -21.16
CA GLY A 86 -14.91 3.77 -20.41
C GLY A 86 -14.37 4.16 -19.05
N GLU A 87 -13.17 3.70 -18.69
CA GLU A 87 -12.50 4.07 -17.45
C GLU A 87 -11.71 5.37 -17.60
N ASP A 88 -11.29 5.95 -16.47
CA ASP A 88 -10.50 7.18 -16.44
C ASP A 88 -9.22 7.04 -15.62
N ASN A 89 -8.85 5.82 -15.25
CA ASN A 89 -7.90 5.53 -14.18
C ASN A 89 -6.64 4.78 -14.64
N ALA A 90 -6.27 4.87 -15.90
CA ALA A 90 -5.08 4.18 -16.42
C ALA A 90 -3.82 4.61 -15.67
N ASP A 91 -3.70 5.88 -15.32
CA ASP A 91 -2.57 6.40 -14.55
C ASP A 91 -2.45 5.71 -13.19
N ALA A 92 -3.57 5.41 -12.56
CA ALA A 92 -3.59 4.74 -11.25
C ALA A 92 -3.01 3.31 -11.34
N HIS A 93 -3.30 2.59 -12.43
CA HIS A 93 -2.69 1.28 -12.67
C HIS A 93 -1.18 1.38 -12.85
N HIS A 94 -0.70 2.41 -13.53
CA HIS A 94 0.73 2.66 -13.72
C HIS A 94 1.41 2.98 -12.39
N LYS A 95 0.80 3.84 -11.59
CA LYS A 95 1.33 4.20 -10.26
C LYS A 95 1.41 2.98 -9.34
N ARG A 96 0.35 2.16 -9.30
CA ARG A 96 0.36 0.88 -8.60
C ARG A 96 1.47 -0.03 -9.09
N GLN A 97 1.66 -0.11 -10.39
CA GLN A 97 2.66 -1.00 -10.98
C GLN A 97 4.07 -0.63 -10.54
N ILE A 98 4.36 0.67 -10.46
CA ILE A 98 5.70 1.13 -10.09
C ILE A 98 5.92 1.12 -8.58
N MET A 99 4.89 1.43 -7.79
CA MET A 99 5.00 1.46 -6.32
C MET A 99 4.91 0.08 -5.68
N GLY A 100 4.31 -0.87 -6.37
CA GLY A 100 4.28 -2.25 -5.93
C GLY A 100 3.00 -2.66 -5.21
N ARG A 101 2.81 -3.98 -5.12
CA ARG A 101 1.61 -4.60 -4.54
C ARG A 101 1.76 -4.87 -3.05
N GLU A 102 2.94 -5.32 -2.61
CA GLU A 102 3.13 -5.85 -1.25
C GLU A 102 4.51 -5.55 -0.70
N VAL A 103 4.59 -5.68 0.61
CA VAL A 103 5.84 -5.72 1.35
C VAL A 103 5.86 -6.96 2.25
N VAL A 104 7.05 -7.44 2.57
CA VAL A 104 7.25 -8.49 3.55
C VAL A 104 8.23 -7.96 4.59
N VAL A 105 7.84 -8.07 5.87
CA VAL A 105 8.66 -7.63 6.99
C VAL A 105 8.95 -8.83 7.88
N ALA A 106 10.19 -9.00 8.27
CA ALA A 106 10.56 -10.01 9.26
C ALA A 106 9.93 -9.68 10.60
N ILE A 107 9.55 -10.74 11.33
CA ILE A 107 9.10 -10.64 12.73
C ILE A 107 10.21 -11.21 13.59
N THR A 108 10.73 -10.40 14.49
CA THR A 108 11.79 -10.80 15.41
C THR A 108 11.37 -10.40 16.84
N ASP A 109 11.36 -11.36 17.73
CA ASP A 109 11.01 -11.15 19.13
C ASP A 109 9.64 -10.44 19.31
N GLY A 110 8.68 -10.81 18.47
CA GLY A 110 7.30 -10.29 18.53
C GLY A 110 7.10 -8.91 17.94
N LYS A 111 8.08 -8.39 17.21
CA LYS A 111 8.03 -7.05 16.64
C LYS A 111 8.36 -7.09 15.16
N LEU A 112 7.81 -6.14 14.41
CA LEU A 112 8.24 -5.90 13.04
C LEU A 112 9.68 -5.41 13.06
N ASP A 113 10.55 -6.11 12.33
CA ASP A 113 11.99 -5.87 12.35
C ASP A 113 12.35 -4.83 11.29
N PHE A 114 12.27 -3.57 11.67
CA PHE A 114 12.48 -2.43 10.81
C PHE A 114 13.85 -1.78 10.98
N GLY A 115 14.34 -1.16 9.91
CA GLY A 115 15.31 -0.09 10.03
C GLY A 115 14.67 1.13 10.69
N PRO A 116 15.47 2.08 11.19
CA PRO A 116 14.94 3.14 12.08
C PRO A 116 13.91 4.09 11.46
N TRP A 117 13.86 4.19 10.14
CA TRP A 117 12.93 5.11 9.45
C TRP A 117 11.88 4.39 8.59
N GLU A 118 11.86 3.07 8.65
CA GLU A 118 10.90 2.31 7.84
C GLU A 118 9.51 2.34 8.45
N GLN A 119 8.52 2.75 7.64
CA GLN A 119 7.11 2.73 7.99
C GLN A 119 6.33 2.13 6.83
N ILE A 120 5.25 1.44 7.13
CA ILE A 120 4.39 0.81 6.11
C ILE A 120 3.32 1.81 5.70
N PHE A 121 3.19 2.01 4.38
CA PHE A 121 2.20 2.90 3.81
C PHE A 121 1.25 2.17 2.88
N TYR A 122 -0.02 2.60 2.93
CA TYR A 122 -0.99 2.32 1.89
C TYR A 122 -0.99 3.50 0.91
N GLY A 123 -0.83 3.20 -0.38
CA GLY A 123 -0.90 4.19 -1.44
C GLY A 123 -2.20 4.07 -2.21
N GLU A 124 -2.97 5.16 -2.27
CA GLU A 124 -4.21 5.25 -3.03
C GLU A 124 -3.96 6.04 -4.29
N PHE A 125 -4.37 5.50 -5.45
CA PHE A 125 -4.19 6.20 -6.73
C PHE A 125 -5.50 6.42 -7.47
N ASP A 126 -6.61 5.89 -6.96
CA ASP A 126 -7.94 6.04 -7.56
C ASP A 126 -8.98 6.01 -6.44
N GLY A 127 -8.95 7.04 -5.60
CA GLY A 127 -9.77 7.13 -4.40
C GLY A 127 -11.27 7.25 -4.65
N GLY A 128 -12.05 7.20 -3.58
CA GLY A 128 -13.49 7.35 -3.62
C GLY A 128 -14.27 6.04 -3.46
N ARG A 129 -13.59 4.90 -3.33
CA ARG A 129 -14.23 3.61 -3.08
C ARG A 129 -13.44 2.82 -2.04
N PRO A 130 -14.10 1.94 -1.26
CA PRO A 130 -13.39 1.12 -0.28
C PRO A 130 -12.49 0.09 -0.97
N LYS A 131 -11.29 -0.09 -0.42
CA LYS A 131 -10.32 -1.08 -0.89
C LYS A 131 -9.76 -1.79 0.33
N ARG A 132 -9.22 -2.99 0.12
CA ARG A 132 -8.73 -3.82 1.22
C ARG A 132 -7.22 -3.98 1.16
N VAL A 133 -6.63 -4.08 2.34
CA VAL A 133 -5.22 -4.46 2.52
C VAL A 133 -5.21 -5.77 3.32
N LEU A 134 -4.58 -6.79 2.76
CA LEU A 134 -4.39 -8.06 3.44
C LEU A 134 -3.16 -7.97 4.33
N VAL A 135 -3.32 -8.40 5.58
CA VAL A 135 -2.20 -8.63 6.50
C VAL A 135 -2.15 -10.12 6.79
N LYS A 136 -1.06 -10.76 6.44
CA LYS A 136 -0.84 -12.19 6.66
C LYS A 136 0.41 -12.40 7.47
N VAL A 137 0.25 -12.99 8.65
CA VAL A 137 1.36 -13.27 9.57
C VAL A 137 1.55 -14.78 9.63
N ILE A 138 2.76 -15.26 9.41
CA ILE A 138 3.10 -16.67 9.54
C ILE A 138 4.36 -16.84 10.38
N GLY A 139 4.40 -17.89 11.18
CA GLY A 139 5.57 -18.19 12.01
C GLY A 139 5.23 -18.96 13.28
N GLU A 140 6.02 -18.74 14.30
CA GLU A 140 5.87 -19.39 15.61
C GLU A 140 5.65 -18.37 16.74
#